data_788f1fcde38b1268682ebb56b934f955
#
_entry.id   788f1fcde38b1268682ebb56b934f955
#
_cell.length_a   1.000
_cell.length_b   1.000
_cell.length_c   1.000
_cell.angle_alpha   90.00
_cell.angle_beta   90.00
_cell.angle_gamma   90.00
#
_symmetry.space_group_name_H-M   'P 1'
#
loop_
_entity.id
_entity.type
_entity.pdbx_description
1 polymer ?
#
loop_
_entity_poly.entity_id
_entity_poly.type
_entity_poly.pdbx_seq_one_letter_code
_entity_poly.pdbx_strand_id
1 'polypeptide(L)'
;MIYRLKELKGDTIAVPQLVFSKLGIAEEYNVRVALYVLATGITDPDKICADLKLRSRISAESALSFWAGAGLLERYEENAAPGEEPS
;
A
#
# COMPACT_ATOMS: atom_id res chain seq x y z
N MET A 1 16.94 -13.23 -24.55
CA MET A 1 17.24 -11.90 -23.96
C MET A 1 17.27 -12.03 -22.44
N ILE A 2 18.34 -11.55 -21.83
CA ILE A 2 18.53 -11.71 -20.40
C ILE A 2 18.61 -10.33 -19.75
N TYR A 3 17.84 -10.14 -18.70
CA TYR A 3 17.85 -8.90 -17.91
C TYR A 3 18.47 -9.15 -16.56
N ARG A 4 19.06 -8.12 -16.02
CA ARG A 4 19.76 -8.22 -14.74
C ARG A 4 19.46 -6.96 -13.93
N LEU A 5 19.22 -7.11 -12.63
CA LEU A 5 18.98 -5.96 -11.78
C LEU A 5 20.25 -5.14 -11.61
N LYS A 6 20.09 -3.83 -11.71
CA LYS A 6 21.16 -2.90 -11.39
C LYS A 6 21.21 -2.70 -9.89
N GLU A 7 22.39 -2.48 -9.39
CA GLU A 7 22.53 -2.08 -8.00
C GLU A 7 22.19 -0.61 -7.88
N LEU A 8 21.22 -0.32 -7.02
CA LEU A 8 20.74 1.04 -6.82
C LEU A 8 20.96 1.44 -5.37
N LYS A 9 22.18 1.75 -5.04
CA LYS A 9 22.54 2.09 -3.68
C LYS A 9 21.86 3.36 -3.23
N GLY A 10 21.18 3.31 -2.10
CA GLY A 10 20.53 4.45 -1.54
C GLY A 10 19.16 4.78 -2.12
N ASP A 11 18.80 4.14 -3.24
CA ASP A 11 17.53 4.40 -3.91
C ASP A 11 16.59 3.22 -3.80
N THR A 12 16.51 2.63 -2.62
CA THR A 12 15.67 1.46 -2.43
C THR A 12 14.72 1.64 -1.28
N ILE A 13 13.64 0.89 -1.32
CA ILE A 13 12.70 0.80 -0.20
C ILE A 13 12.57 -0.66 0.18
N ALA A 14 12.25 -0.91 1.45
CA ALA A 14 12.00 -2.27 1.90
C ALA A 14 10.59 -2.69 1.51
N VAL A 15 10.48 -3.84 0.86
CA VAL A 15 9.18 -4.40 0.51
C VAL A 15 8.99 -5.70 1.30
N PRO A 16 7.97 -5.74 2.18
CA PRO A 16 7.75 -6.94 2.99
C PRO A 16 7.46 -8.17 2.13
N GLN A 17 7.89 -9.32 2.61
CA GLN A 17 7.63 -10.59 1.95
C GLN A 17 6.12 -10.79 1.74
N LEU A 18 5.30 -10.25 2.63
CA LEU A 18 3.85 -10.32 2.53
C LEU A 18 3.35 -9.79 1.17
N VAL A 19 3.88 -8.65 0.73
CA VAL A 19 3.47 -8.07 -0.55
C VAL A 19 3.81 -9.03 -1.69
N PHE A 20 5.02 -9.57 -1.66
CA PHE A 20 5.45 -10.50 -2.68
C PHE A 20 4.53 -11.73 -2.72
N SER A 21 4.15 -12.26 -1.56
CA SER A 21 3.34 -13.47 -1.49
C SER A 21 1.91 -13.24 -2.01
N LYS A 22 1.47 -12.00 -2.11
CA LYS A 22 0.12 -11.69 -2.58
C LYS A 22 0.08 -11.28 -4.06
N LEU A 23 1.22 -11.25 -4.73
CA LEU A 23 1.25 -10.76 -6.12
C LEU A 23 0.35 -11.56 -7.05
N GLY A 24 0.18 -12.85 -6.78
CA GLY A 24 -0.63 -13.70 -7.63
C GLY A 24 -2.12 -13.42 -7.58
N ILE A 25 -2.59 -12.76 -6.51
CA ILE A 25 -4.01 -12.49 -6.34
C ILE A 25 -4.33 -10.99 -6.27
N ALA A 26 -3.31 -10.15 -6.12
CA ALA A 26 -3.52 -8.71 -6.02
C ALA A 26 -3.80 -8.11 -7.39
N GLU A 27 -4.75 -7.18 -7.43
CA GLU A 27 -4.98 -6.43 -8.65
C GLU A 27 -3.81 -5.47 -8.88
N GLU A 28 -3.66 -5.06 -10.13
CA GLU A 28 -2.55 -4.17 -10.48
C GLU A 28 -2.52 -2.91 -9.63
N TYR A 29 -3.69 -2.27 -9.44
CA TYR A 29 -3.73 -1.06 -8.65
C TYR A 29 -3.43 -1.33 -7.17
N ASN A 30 -3.72 -2.52 -6.68
CA ASN A 30 -3.38 -2.88 -5.30
C ASN A 30 -1.88 -2.84 -5.09
N VAL A 31 -1.13 -3.41 -6.03
CA VAL A 31 0.33 -3.42 -5.94
C VAL A 31 0.89 -2.01 -6.01
N ARG A 32 0.34 -1.19 -6.91
CA ARG A 32 0.78 0.20 -7.03
C ARG A 32 0.59 0.96 -5.71
N VAL A 33 -0.56 0.76 -5.08
CA VAL A 33 -0.85 1.41 -3.81
C VAL A 33 0.09 0.91 -2.72
N ALA A 34 0.35 -0.41 -2.68
CA ALA A 34 1.27 -0.94 -1.68
C ALA A 34 2.64 -0.30 -1.78
N LEU A 35 3.18 -0.21 -2.99
CA LEU A 35 4.49 0.39 -3.19
C LEU A 35 4.49 1.86 -2.83
N TYR A 36 3.43 2.58 -3.16
CA TYR A 36 3.31 3.99 -2.80
C TYR A 36 3.32 4.17 -1.28
N VAL A 37 2.52 3.38 -0.58
CA VAL A 37 2.45 3.48 0.88
C VAL A 37 3.79 3.12 1.52
N LEU A 38 4.45 2.09 1.01
CA LEU A 38 5.75 1.69 1.55
C LEU A 38 6.80 2.77 1.35
N ALA A 39 6.72 3.47 0.24
CA ALA A 39 7.70 4.51 -0.07
C ALA A 39 7.43 5.82 0.67
N THR A 40 6.16 6.16 0.90
CA THR A 40 5.81 7.48 1.42
C THR A 40 5.20 7.47 2.82
N GLY A 41 4.60 6.37 3.23
CA GLY A 41 3.87 6.30 4.49
C GLY A 41 2.49 6.95 4.42
N ILE A 42 2.09 7.45 3.26
CA ILE A 42 0.81 8.12 3.09
C ILE A 42 -0.30 7.10 2.82
N THR A 43 -1.38 7.19 3.59
CA THR A 43 -2.52 6.28 3.44
C THR A 43 -3.83 7.00 3.14
N ASP A 44 -3.77 8.27 2.77
CA ASP A 44 -4.94 9.05 2.41
C ASP A 44 -5.42 8.66 1.01
N PRO A 45 -6.64 8.11 0.86
CA PRO A 45 -7.11 7.67 -0.45
C PRO A 45 -7.12 8.77 -1.51
N ASP A 46 -7.45 9.99 -1.13
CA ASP A 46 -7.50 11.09 -2.09
C ASP A 46 -6.11 11.41 -2.63
N LYS A 47 -5.12 11.43 -1.75
CA LYS A 47 -3.76 11.70 -2.14
C LYS A 47 -3.19 10.57 -2.98
N ILE A 48 -3.45 9.33 -2.59
CA ILE A 48 -3.01 8.16 -3.34
C ILE A 48 -3.61 8.18 -4.74
N CYS A 49 -4.91 8.45 -4.81
CA CYS A 49 -5.60 8.52 -6.10
C CYS A 49 -4.98 9.57 -7.01
N ALA A 50 -4.71 10.75 -6.45
CA ALA A 50 -4.13 11.84 -7.24
C ALA A 50 -2.71 11.52 -7.70
N ASP A 51 -1.87 11.02 -6.79
CA ASP A 51 -0.48 10.78 -7.11
C ASP A 51 -0.28 9.60 -8.07
N LEU A 52 -1.09 8.56 -7.92
CA LEU A 52 -0.99 7.39 -8.79
C LEU A 52 -1.89 7.48 -10.01
N LYS A 53 -2.68 8.54 -10.11
CA LYS A 53 -3.61 8.75 -11.22
C LYS A 53 -4.55 7.56 -11.39
N LEU A 54 -5.15 7.16 -10.28
CA LEU A 54 -6.12 6.08 -10.30
C LEU A 54 -7.45 6.59 -10.84
N ARG A 55 -8.28 5.67 -11.31
CA ARG A 55 -9.57 6.03 -11.87
C ARG A 55 -10.47 6.76 -10.90
N SER A 56 -10.46 6.34 -9.66
CA SER A 56 -11.32 6.94 -8.66
C SER A 56 -10.75 6.70 -7.27
N ARG A 57 -11.25 7.47 -6.33
CA ARG A 57 -10.89 7.30 -4.93
C ARG A 57 -11.24 5.89 -4.44
N ILE A 58 -12.30 5.31 -4.98
CA ILE A 58 -12.74 3.98 -4.58
C ILE A 58 -11.65 2.95 -4.85
N SER A 59 -10.90 3.11 -5.93
CA SER A 59 -9.79 2.19 -6.22
C SER A 59 -8.74 2.25 -5.13
N ALA A 60 -8.42 3.46 -4.65
CA ALA A 60 -7.46 3.60 -3.57
C ALA A 60 -8.00 2.99 -2.27
N GLU A 61 -9.27 3.23 -1.97
CA GLU A 61 -9.89 2.67 -0.77
C GLU A 61 -9.93 1.15 -0.82
N SER A 62 -10.26 0.59 -1.97
CA SER A 62 -10.27 -0.86 -2.15
C SER A 62 -8.89 -1.45 -1.94
N ALA A 63 -7.87 -0.80 -2.47
CA ALA A 63 -6.50 -1.28 -2.31
C ALA A 63 -6.06 -1.23 -0.85
N LEU A 64 -6.37 -0.14 -0.16
CA LEU A 64 -6.04 -0.03 1.26
C LEU A 64 -6.75 -1.10 2.06
N SER A 65 -8.02 -1.37 1.75
CA SER A 65 -8.77 -2.42 2.42
C SER A 65 -8.18 -3.80 2.15
N PHE A 66 -7.77 -4.05 0.91
CA PHE A 66 -7.12 -5.31 0.56
C PHE A 66 -5.87 -5.53 1.41
N TRP A 67 -5.02 -4.53 1.49
CA TRP A 67 -3.77 -4.65 2.24
C TRP A 67 -3.99 -4.69 3.75
N ALA A 68 -5.03 -4.03 4.24
CA ALA A 68 -5.37 -4.13 5.65
C ALA A 68 -5.84 -5.56 5.98
N GLY A 69 -6.65 -6.15 5.10
CA GLY A 69 -7.08 -7.53 5.28
C GLY A 69 -5.94 -8.53 5.16
N ALA A 70 -4.93 -8.20 4.34
CA ALA A 70 -3.77 -9.07 4.17
C ALA A 70 -2.76 -8.96 5.31
N GLY A 71 -2.85 -7.89 6.12
CA GLY A 71 -1.95 -7.72 7.25
C GLY A 71 -0.84 -6.70 7.03
N LEU A 72 -0.81 -6.05 5.88
CA LEU A 72 0.21 -5.04 5.63
C LEU A 72 -0.09 -3.74 6.35
N LEU A 73 -1.37 -3.39 6.44
CA LEU A 73 -1.81 -2.15 7.06
C LEU A 73 -2.69 -2.45 8.26
N GLU A 74 -2.72 -1.53 9.19
CA GLU A 74 -3.63 -1.59 10.32
C GLU A 74 -4.77 -0.64 10.09
N ARG A 75 -5.97 -1.07 10.44
CA ARG A 75 -7.15 -0.23 10.31
C ARG A 75 -7.48 0.37 11.67
N TYR A 76 -7.58 1.69 11.70
CA TYR A 76 -7.98 2.40 12.90
C TYR A 76 -9.35 2.99 12.72
N GLU A 77 -10.12 3.04 13.81
CA GLU A 77 -11.39 3.71 13.78
C GLU A 77 -11.19 5.18 14.12
N GLU A 78 -11.56 6.05 13.20
CA GLU A 78 -11.37 7.47 13.39
C GLU A 78 -12.18 8.02 14.56
N ASN A 79 -13.26 7.34 14.88
CA ASN A 79 -14.15 7.77 15.94
C ASN A 79 -13.84 7.16 17.29
N ALA A 80 -12.74 6.44 17.40
CA ALA A 80 -12.34 5.91 18.69
C ALA A 80 -12.07 7.06 19.63
N ALA A 81 -12.68 7.02 20.81
CA ALA A 81 -12.46 8.08 21.75
C ALA A 81 -11.00 8.10 22.19
N PRO A 82 -10.44 9.30 22.42
CA PRO A 82 -9.08 9.38 22.94
C PRO A 82 -8.98 8.59 24.24
N GLY A 83 -8.00 7.73 24.33
CA GLY A 83 -7.85 6.89 25.49
C GLY A 83 -8.49 5.53 25.35
N GLU A 84 -9.34 5.36 24.35
CA GLU A 84 -9.82 4.04 24.01
C GLU A 84 -8.88 3.46 23.02
N GLU A 85 -7.99 2.65 23.51
CA GLU A 85 -7.08 1.99 22.61
C GLU A 85 -7.85 1.01 21.77
N PRO A 86 -7.72 1.06 20.45
CA PRO A 86 -8.22 -0.02 19.64
C PRO A 86 -7.25 -1.17 19.81
N SER A 87 -7.42 -1.87 20.83
CA SER A 87 -6.51 -2.96 21.14
C SER A 87 -7.10 -4.28 20.74
#